data_c08ae13b54195f5f7a6631b9b616e9b8
#
_entry.id   c08ae13b54195f5f7a6631b9b616e9b8
#
_cell.length_a   1.000
_cell.length_b   1.000
_cell.length_c   1.000
_cell.angle_alpha   90.00
_cell.angle_beta   90.00
_cell.angle_gamma   90.00
#
_symmetry.space_group_name_H-M   'P 1'
#
loop_
_entity.id
_entity.type
_entity.pdbx_description
1 polymer ?
#
loop_
_entity_poly.entity_id
_entity_poly.type
_entity_poly.pdbx_seq_one_letter_code
_entity_poly.pdbx_strand_id
1 'polypeptide(L)'
;VSLDPPLVLWCLDKKSDTLDVFVKATHFTVNVLREEHTEMSSRLAMKGDHCLEGIEVLEGSSGIPTLKEALAHFECEIDARHDAGDHVIMIGRVVKFDYTDDGRPLLYHRGGYNYLPPVG
;
A
#
# COMPACT_ATOMS: atom_id res chain seq x y z
N VAL A 1 9.88 6.22 -7.84
CA VAL A 1 11.00 5.75 -8.66
C VAL A 1 11.15 6.61 -9.91
N SER A 2 10.05 6.87 -10.58
CA SER A 2 10.06 7.68 -11.80
C SER A 2 8.86 8.61 -11.79
N LEU A 3 9.00 9.77 -12.44
CA LEU A 3 7.89 10.72 -12.61
C LEU A 3 7.26 10.64 -13.99
N ASP A 4 8.04 10.25 -15.00
CA ASP A 4 7.55 10.11 -16.36
C ASP A 4 8.22 8.92 -17.05
N PRO A 5 7.55 7.77 -17.12
CA PRO A 5 6.24 7.49 -16.54
C PRO A 5 6.25 7.47 -15.00
N PRO A 6 5.09 7.68 -14.35
CA PRO A 6 5.04 7.67 -12.88
C PRO A 6 5.10 6.23 -12.37
N LEU A 7 6.21 5.90 -11.72
CA LEU A 7 6.45 4.57 -11.19
C LEU A 7 6.65 4.61 -9.68
N VAL A 8 6.09 3.62 -9.01
CA VAL A 8 6.31 3.35 -7.58
C VAL A 8 6.87 1.94 -7.43
N LEU A 9 7.58 1.69 -6.34
CA LEU A 9 8.03 0.34 -6.03
C LEU A 9 7.73 0.00 -4.58
N TRP A 10 7.61 -1.30 -4.33
CA TRP A 10 7.60 -1.86 -2.99
C TRP A 10 8.26 -3.24 -3.03
N CYS A 11 8.62 -3.74 -1.87
CA CYS A 11 9.36 -5.01 -1.76
C CYS A 11 8.49 -6.03 -1.03
N LEU A 12 8.25 -7.15 -1.69
CA LEU A 12 7.46 -8.26 -1.17
C LEU A 12 8.39 -9.33 -0.63
N ASP A 13 8.22 -9.68 0.65
CA ASP A 13 8.98 -10.76 1.27
C ASP A 13 8.56 -12.10 0.64
N LYS A 14 9.53 -12.90 0.21
CA LYS A 14 9.28 -14.22 -0.39
C LYS A 14 8.62 -15.20 0.59
N LYS A 15 8.72 -14.95 1.89
CA LYS A 15 8.04 -15.73 2.92
C LYS A 15 6.63 -15.25 3.23
N SER A 16 6.18 -14.17 2.59
CA SER A 16 4.82 -13.67 2.78
C SER A 16 3.79 -14.68 2.30
N ASP A 17 2.71 -14.81 3.05
CA ASP A 17 1.56 -15.64 2.67
C ASP A 17 0.76 -15.06 1.49
N THR A 18 1.06 -13.83 1.07
CA THR A 18 0.46 -13.19 -0.08
C THR A 18 1.30 -13.29 -1.35
N LEU A 19 2.45 -13.95 -1.31
CA LEU A 19 3.36 -14.05 -2.46
C LEU A 19 2.66 -14.57 -3.71
N ASP A 20 1.92 -15.68 -3.59
CA ASP A 20 1.24 -16.32 -4.72
C ASP A 20 0.22 -15.39 -5.38
N VAL A 21 -0.44 -14.56 -4.59
CA VAL A 21 -1.41 -13.58 -5.12
C VAL A 21 -0.70 -12.53 -5.95
N PHE A 22 0.38 -11.96 -5.41
CA PHE A 22 1.07 -10.85 -6.07
C PHE A 22 1.91 -11.27 -7.28
N VAL A 23 2.43 -12.51 -7.31
CA VAL A 23 3.15 -12.97 -8.50
C VAL A 23 2.24 -13.20 -9.69
N LYS A 24 0.93 -13.41 -9.46
CA LYS A 24 -0.07 -13.60 -10.50
C LYS A 24 -0.88 -12.33 -10.81
N ALA A 25 -0.81 -11.34 -9.95
CA ALA A 25 -1.58 -10.10 -10.11
C ALA A 25 -1.11 -9.29 -11.31
N THR A 26 -2.01 -8.52 -11.89
CA THR A 26 -1.70 -7.56 -12.95
C THR A 26 -1.71 -6.13 -12.44
N HIS A 27 -2.31 -5.91 -11.28
CA HIS A 27 -2.52 -4.60 -10.68
C HIS A 27 -2.31 -4.68 -9.16
N PHE A 28 -2.00 -3.55 -8.55
CA PHE A 28 -2.06 -3.39 -7.11
C PHE A 28 -2.41 -1.95 -6.76
N THR A 29 -2.81 -1.73 -5.52
CA THR A 29 -3.08 -0.39 -4.99
C THR A 29 -2.18 -0.13 -3.79
N VAL A 30 -1.58 1.04 -3.74
CA VAL A 30 -0.86 1.53 -2.56
C VAL A 30 -1.77 2.49 -1.82
N ASN A 31 -1.97 2.24 -0.53
CA ASN A 31 -2.77 3.09 0.33
C ASN A 31 -1.87 3.67 1.42
N VAL A 32 -1.79 4.98 1.49
CA VAL A 32 -1.06 5.68 2.55
C VAL A 32 -2.02 5.87 3.72
N LEU A 33 -1.70 5.25 4.85
CA LEU A 33 -2.58 5.26 6.01
C LEU A 33 -2.47 6.56 6.80
N ARG A 34 -3.54 6.90 7.50
CA ARG A 34 -3.61 8.03 8.42
C ARG A 34 -3.07 7.66 9.79
N GLU A 35 -2.69 8.65 10.58
CA GLU A 35 -2.16 8.43 11.93
C GLU A 35 -3.13 7.70 12.86
N GLU A 36 -4.44 7.78 12.64
CA GLU A 36 -5.45 7.06 13.41
C GLU A 36 -5.64 5.59 13.00
N HIS A 37 -4.92 5.12 11.98
CA HIS A 37 -5.07 3.75 11.44
C HIS A 37 -4.08 2.73 11.99
N THR A 38 -3.56 2.92 13.19
CA THR A 38 -2.58 1.99 13.79
C THR A 38 -3.15 0.57 13.89
N GLU A 39 -4.38 0.45 14.33
CA GLU A 39 -5.06 -0.85 14.50
C GLU A 39 -5.27 -1.55 13.16
N MET A 40 -5.73 -0.80 12.16
CA MET A 40 -5.90 -1.32 10.81
C MET A 40 -4.57 -1.81 10.22
N SER A 41 -3.51 -1.01 10.37
CA SER A 41 -2.18 -1.36 9.89
C SER A 41 -1.66 -2.65 10.55
N SER A 42 -1.80 -2.75 11.86
CA SER A 42 -1.38 -3.95 12.60
C SER A 42 -2.14 -5.19 12.16
N ARG A 43 -3.45 -5.06 11.99
CA ARG A 43 -4.30 -6.16 11.55
C ARG A 43 -3.92 -6.65 10.15
N LEU A 44 -3.74 -5.73 9.20
CA LEU A 44 -3.41 -6.10 7.82
C LEU A 44 -2.00 -6.65 7.66
N ALA A 45 -1.11 -6.35 8.61
CA ALA A 45 0.25 -6.87 8.61
C ALA A 45 0.36 -8.27 9.21
N MET A 46 -0.67 -8.76 9.89
CA MET A 46 -0.65 -10.09 10.51
C MET A 46 -0.77 -11.18 9.46
N LYS A 47 -0.03 -12.27 9.66
CA LYS A 47 -0.16 -13.45 8.81
C LYS A 47 -1.54 -14.04 8.91
N GLY A 48 -2.12 -14.40 7.76
CA GLY A 48 -3.39 -15.08 7.69
C GLY A 48 -4.63 -14.20 7.81
N ASP A 49 -4.49 -12.94 8.17
CA ASP A 49 -5.62 -12.02 8.29
C ASP A 49 -5.45 -10.82 7.35
N HIS A 50 -5.73 -11.07 6.07
CA HIS A 50 -5.71 -10.03 5.05
C HIS A 50 -7.12 -9.67 4.58
N CYS A 51 -8.12 -9.97 5.42
CA CYS A 51 -9.52 -9.70 5.13
C CYS A 51 -9.83 -8.21 5.35
N LEU A 52 -10.55 -7.63 4.40
CA LEU A 52 -10.98 -6.21 4.48
C LEU A 52 -12.35 -6.05 5.15
N GLU A 53 -12.85 -7.10 5.79
CA GLU A 53 -14.13 -7.05 6.51
C GLU A 53 -14.10 -5.97 7.61
N GLY A 54 -15.12 -5.13 7.64
CA GLY A 54 -15.20 -4.03 8.59
C GLY A 54 -14.39 -2.79 8.20
N ILE A 55 -13.68 -2.84 7.09
CA ILE A 55 -12.93 -1.70 6.55
C ILE A 55 -13.68 -1.16 5.33
N GLU A 56 -13.96 0.14 5.32
CA GLU A 56 -14.62 0.75 4.16
C GLU A 56 -13.66 0.83 2.99
N VAL A 57 -14.09 0.29 1.85
CA VAL A 57 -13.32 0.28 0.61
C VAL A 57 -14.13 0.90 -0.52
N LEU A 58 -13.40 1.44 -1.50
CA LEU A 58 -13.95 1.90 -2.77
C LEU A 58 -13.47 0.94 -3.84
N GLU A 59 -14.30 0.71 -4.85
CA GLU A 59 -13.86 -0.04 -6.03
C GLU A 59 -13.04 0.89 -6.92
N GLY A 60 -11.78 0.52 -7.14
CA GLY A 60 -10.90 1.26 -8.02
C GLY A 60 -11.24 1.06 -9.50
N SER A 61 -10.60 1.82 -10.38
CA SER A 61 -10.85 1.77 -11.82
C SER A 61 -10.51 0.42 -12.44
N SER A 62 -9.60 -0.34 -11.84
CA SER A 62 -9.22 -1.70 -12.28
C SER A 62 -9.95 -2.81 -11.50
N GLY A 63 -10.97 -2.47 -10.72
CA GLY A 63 -11.71 -3.41 -9.89
C GLY A 63 -11.02 -3.81 -8.59
N ILE A 64 -9.84 -3.26 -8.32
CA ILE A 64 -9.09 -3.53 -7.09
C ILE A 64 -9.55 -2.54 -6.02
N PRO A 65 -9.84 -3.01 -4.80
CA PRO A 65 -10.32 -2.11 -3.76
C PRO A 65 -9.26 -1.12 -3.29
N THR A 66 -9.68 0.10 -3.03
CA THR A 66 -8.88 1.12 -2.34
C THR A 66 -9.50 1.39 -0.97
N LEU A 67 -8.69 1.75 0.01
CA LEU A 67 -9.18 2.08 1.34
C LEU A 67 -9.78 3.49 1.33
N LYS A 68 -11.08 3.59 1.60
CA LYS A 68 -11.82 4.86 1.53
C LYS A 68 -11.21 5.96 2.40
N GLU A 69 -10.74 5.59 3.60
CA GLU A 69 -10.23 6.54 4.58
C GLU A 69 -8.73 6.81 4.45
N ALA A 70 -8.06 6.23 3.46
CA ALA A 70 -6.62 6.45 3.26
C ALA A 70 -6.32 7.91 2.97
N LEU A 71 -5.15 8.37 3.43
CA LEU A 71 -4.67 9.72 3.15
C LEU A 71 -4.43 9.93 1.65
N ALA A 72 -3.92 8.90 1.01
CA ALA A 72 -3.70 8.86 -0.43
C ALA A 72 -3.77 7.42 -0.92
N HIS A 73 -4.11 7.24 -2.19
CA HIS A 73 -4.02 5.93 -2.82
C HIS A 73 -3.54 6.06 -4.27
N PHE A 74 -2.81 5.03 -4.69
CA PHE A 74 -2.26 4.94 -6.03
C PHE A 74 -2.69 3.61 -6.63
N GLU A 75 -3.45 3.65 -7.72
CA GLU A 75 -3.82 2.46 -8.47
C GLU A 75 -2.76 2.23 -9.53
N CYS A 76 -2.19 1.03 -9.56
CA CYS A 76 -1.04 0.72 -10.39
C CYS A 76 -1.26 -0.53 -11.23
N GLU A 77 -0.75 -0.48 -12.46
CA GLU A 77 -0.52 -1.68 -13.25
C GLU A 77 0.89 -2.18 -12.94
N ILE A 78 1.06 -3.48 -12.77
CA ILE A 78 2.39 -4.04 -12.52
C ILE A 78 3.22 -3.94 -13.78
N ASP A 79 4.33 -3.20 -13.68
CA ASP A 79 5.24 -2.94 -14.80
C ASP A 79 6.37 -3.96 -14.84
N ALA A 80 6.93 -4.30 -13.67
CA ALA A 80 8.04 -5.23 -13.59
C ALA A 80 8.11 -5.88 -12.20
N ARG A 81 8.75 -7.04 -12.15
CA ARG A 81 9.12 -7.75 -10.93
C ARG A 81 10.59 -8.09 -11.00
N HIS A 82 11.33 -7.81 -9.94
CA HIS A 82 12.76 -8.14 -9.87
C HIS A 82 13.05 -8.95 -8.63
N ASP A 83 13.71 -10.08 -8.86
CA ASP A 83 14.18 -10.93 -7.76
C ASP A 83 15.32 -10.21 -7.03
N ALA A 84 15.20 -10.07 -5.73
CA ALA A 84 16.14 -9.32 -4.91
C ALA A 84 16.37 -9.99 -3.57
N GLY A 85 17.17 -11.06 -3.58
CA GLY A 85 17.49 -11.81 -2.37
C GLY A 85 16.27 -12.50 -1.79
N ASP A 86 15.91 -12.19 -0.56
CA ASP A 86 14.74 -12.74 0.12
C ASP A 86 13.44 -11.95 -0.17
N HIS A 87 13.51 -10.99 -1.07
CA HIS A 87 12.37 -10.17 -1.49
C HIS A 87 12.22 -10.16 -3.01
N VAL A 88 11.05 -9.72 -3.45
CA VAL A 88 10.77 -9.39 -4.85
C VAL A 88 10.44 -7.90 -4.90
N ILE A 89 11.14 -7.18 -5.77
CA ILE A 89 10.83 -5.76 -6.00
C ILE A 89 9.69 -5.69 -7.01
N MET A 90 8.57 -5.10 -6.58
CA MET A 90 7.40 -4.90 -7.42
C MET A 90 7.40 -3.46 -7.91
N ILE A 91 7.43 -3.26 -9.21
CA ILE A 91 7.34 -1.93 -9.81
C ILE A 91 5.99 -1.77 -10.45
N GLY A 92 5.27 -0.73 -10.06
CA GLY A 92 3.96 -0.41 -10.60
C GLY A 92 3.95 0.93 -11.31
N ARG A 93 3.25 0.98 -12.43
CA ARG A 93 2.98 2.22 -13.14
C ARG A 93 1.65 2.78 -12.62
N VAL A 94 1.69 3.99 -12.10
CA VAL A 94 0.51 4.66 -11.55
C VAL A 94 -0.42 5.04 -12.70
N VAL A 95 -1.64 4.51 -12.68
CA VAL A 95 -2.67 4.81 -13.68
C VAL A 95 -3.73 5.76 -13.13
N LYS A 96 -3.86 5.81 -11.80
CA LYS A 96 -4.78 6.72 -11.13
C LYS A 96 -4.29 6.96 -9.70
N PHE A 97 -4.42 8.18 -9.22
CA PHE A 97 -4.15 8.48 -7.82
C PHE A 97 -5.14 9.50 -7.29
N ASP A 98 -5.29 9.50 -5.98
CA ASP A 98 -6.11 10.48 -5.28
C ASP A 98 -5.49 10.71 -3.89
N TYR A 99 -5.74 11.87 -3.31
CA TYR A 99 -5.26 12.22 -1.99
C TYR A 99 -6.16 13.26 -1.35
N THR A 100 -6.01 13.41 -0.03
CA THR A 100 -6.70 14.45 0.71
C THR A 100 -5.67 15.35 1.39
N ASP A 101 -5.95 16.64 1.47
CA ASP A 101 -5.12 17.61 2.18
C ASP A 101 -5.36 17.56 3.69
N ASP A 102 -6.40 16.83 4.12
CA ASP A 102 -6.82 16.71 5.50
C ASP A 102 -6.26 15.43 6.11
N GLY A 103 -5.61 15.54 7.26
CA GLY A 103 -5.04 14.40 7.97
C GLY A 103 -3.51 14.32 7.86
N ARG A 104 -2.97 13.34 8.56
CA ARG A 104 -1.54 13.11 8.68
C ARG A 104 -1.21 11.66 8.43
N PRO A 105 -0.04 11.37 7.82
CA PRO A 105 0.36 9.99 7.57
C PRO A 105 0.72 9.26 8.87
N LEU A 106 0.47 7.96 8.86
CA LEU A 106 0.95 7.05 9.89
C LEU A 106 2.43 6.76 9.62
N LEU A 107 3.26 6.89 10.64
CA LEU A 107 4.70 6.63 10.55
C LEU A 107 5.05 5.35 11.30
N TYR A 108 6.01 4.62 10.76
CA TYR A 108 6.57 3.44 11.42
C TYR A 108 8.08 3.65 11.56
N HIS A 109 8.56 3.61 12.81
CA HIS A 109 9.95 3.89 13.11
C HIS A 109 10.41 3.02 14.28
N ARG A 110 11.50 2.31 14.09
CA ARG A 110 12.12 1.46 15.12
C ARG A 110 11.14 0.46 15.74
N GLY A 111 10.34 -0.19 14.89
CA GLY A 111 9.41 -1.21 15.35
C GLY A 111 8.14 -0.68 16.00
N GLY A 112 7.86 0.62 15.90
CA GLY A 112 6.68 1.22 16.49
C GLY A 112 6.03 2.28 15.62
N TYR A 113 4.76 2.56 15.90
CA TYR A 113 4.04 3.63 15.23
C TYR A 113 4.40 4.99 15.83
N ASN A 114 4.51 5.97 14.98
CA ASN A 114 4.87 7.32 15.35
C ASN A 114 4.01 8.32 14.58
N TYR A 115 4.07 9.57 15.00
CA TYR A 115 3.27 10.64 14.45
C TYR A 115 4.15 11.84 14.15
N LEU A 116 3.79 12.58 13.11
CA LEU A 116 4.46 13.84 12.82
C LEU A 116 4.14 14.86 13.93
N PRO A 117 5.10 15.71 14.32
CA PRO A 117 4.81 16.76 15.25
C PRO A 117 3.83 17.78 14.65
N PRO A 118 3.05 18.48 15.48
CA PRO A 118 2.19 19.54 14.98
C PRO A 118 2.96 20.55 14.15
N VAL A 119 2.37 20.96 13.03
CA VAL A 119 2.89 22.07 12.24
C VAL A 119 2.48 23.35 12.94
N GLY A 120 3.47 24.10 13.41
CA GLY A 120 3.15 25.30 14.16
C GLY A 120 4.13 26.41 13.99
#